data_53132804c2288f187abaf053d313057a
#
_entry.id   53132804c2288f187abaf053d313057a
#
_cell.length_a   1.000
_cell.length_b   1.000
_cell.length_c   1.000
_cell.angle_alpha   90.00
_cell.angle_beta   90.00
_cell.angle_gamma   90.00
#
_symmetry.space_group_name_H-M   'P 1'
#
loop_
_entity.id
_entity.type
_entity.pdbx_description
1 polymer ?
#
loop_
_entity_poly.entity_id
_entity_poly.type
_entity_poly.pdbx_seq_one_letter_code
_entity_poly.pdbx_strand_id
1 'polypeptide(L)'
;MTPEEKARLAIDEKLNQSGWVIQDMKRLNLSASLGVAVREFPTSTGEVDYALFVDGTPVGVVEAKREEAGEHITDVEVQSGRYANSTFKWIKNEYAIRFAYEATDKIIRFTDYKDIKYRSRTVFSFHRPETLRDLLRQPDTIRNNMKHFPPLDTNGFRKCQINAINNLDQSFADNRPKALVQMATGAGKTFTAITAAYRLLKYGKMKRILFLVDTKGLGEQAEREFLAYMPNDDPRSFSQIYGVRRLKSSYIPNDIQICICTIQRMYSILKGETLDEKAEETPFAEYVTAELSLIHISEPT
;
A
#
# COMPACT_ATOMS: atom_id res chain seq x y z
N MET A 1 -18.24 -12.36 25.56
CA MET A 1 -17.75 -11.44 24.52
C MET A 1 -18.32 -11.92 23.20
N THR A 2 -19.12 -11.11 22.55
CA THR A 2 -19.69 -11.43 21.24
C THR A 2 -18.61 -11.38 20.15
N PRO A 3 -18.79 -12.04 18.99
CA PRO A 3 -17.86 -11.93 17.89
C PRO A 3 -17.61 -10.48 17.43
N GLU A 4 -18.61 -9.61 17.52
CA GLU A 4 -18.49 -8.18 17.22
C GLU A 4 -17.63 -7.43 18.24
N GLU A 5 -17.80 -7.67 19.52
CA GLU A 5 -16.97 -7.08 20.57
C GLU A 5 -15.50 -7.49 20.40
N LYS A 6 -15.23 -8.75 20.01
CA LYS A 6 -13.89 -9.24 19.76
C LYS A 6 -13.27 -8.56 18.54
N ALA A 7 -14.02 -8.40 17.44
CA ALA A 7 -13.56 -7.70 16.25
C ALA A 7 -13.24 -6.23 16.57
N ARG A 8 -14.09 -5.54 17.33
CA ARG A 8 -13.85 -4.15 17.75
C ARG A 8 -12.58 -3.99 18.60
N LEU A 9 -12.33 -4.90 19.54
CA LEU A 9 -11.08 -4.86 20.33
C LEU A 9 -9.83 -5.04 19.45
N ALA A 10 -9.88 -5.95 18.49
CA ALA A 10 -8.78 -6.15 17.54
C ALA A 10 -8.57 -4.92 16.63
N ILE A 11 -9.65 -4.26 16.21
CA ILE A 11 -9.59 -3.02 15.42
C ILE A 11 -9.01 -1.89 16.27
N ASP A 12 -9.42 -1.75 17.53
CA ASP A 12 -8.86 -0.76 18.45
C ASP A 12 -7.35 -0.92 18.61
N GLU A 13 -6.90 -2.15 18.83
CA GLU A 13 -5.47 -2.43 18.95
C GLU A 13 -4.69 -2.05 17.69
N LYS A 14 -5.20 -2.44 16.51
CA LYS A 14 -4.57 -2.11 15.22
C LYS A 14 -4.56 -0.61 14.92
N LEU A 15 -5.63 0.12 15.27
CA LEU A 15 -5.68 1.57 15.15
C LEU A 15 -4.64 2.23 16.06
N ASN A 16 -4.55 1.81 17.34
CA ASN A 16 -3.53 2.31 18.26
C ASN A 16 -2.11 2.02 17.78
N GLN A 17 -1.83 0.82 17.29
CA GLN A 17 -0.53 0.46 16.70
C GLN A 17 -0.19 1.31 15.47
N SER A 18 -1.20 1.79 14.74
CA SER A 18 -1.05 2.69 13.60
C SER A 18 -0.99 4.18 14.00
N GLY A 19 -0.94 4.50 15.31
CA GLY A 19 -0.79 5.86 15.82
C GLY A 19 -2.07 6.67 15.95
N TRP A 20 -3.23 6.03 15.89
CA TRP A 20 -4.52 6.67 16.14
C TRP A 20 -4.84 6.73 17.64
N VAL A 21 -5.33 7.87 18.11
CA VAL A 21 -5.90 7.99 19.45
C VAL A 21 -7.39 7.73 19.40
N ILE A 22 -7.84 6.68 20.08
CA ILE A 22 -9.26 6.28 20.08
C ILE A 22 -10.00 7.04 21.16
N GLN A 23 -11.17 7.56 20.83
CA GLN A 23 -12.03 8.32 21.73
C GLN A 23 -13.51 7.93 21.56
N ASP A 24 -14.26 8.14 22.62
CA ASP A 24 -15.73 8.07 22.60
C ASP A 24 -16.32 9.47 22.40
N MET A 25 -17.47 9.56 21.74
CA MET A 25 -18.19 10.83 21.51
C MET A 25 -18.34 11.69 22.77
N LYS A 26 -18.57 11.07 23.94
CA LYS A 26 -18.78 11.78 25.21
C LYS A 26 -17.55 12.54 25.73
N ARG A 27 -16.35 12.20 25.23
CA ARG A 27 -15.07 12.78 25.64
C ARG A 27 -14.27 13.25 24.45
N LEU A 28 -14.95 13.77 23.44
CA LEU A 28 -14.34 14.19 22.18
C LEU A 28 -13.33 15.31 22.37
N ASN A 29 -12.08 15.06 21.99
CA ASN A 29 -11.02 16.04 21.90
C ASN A 29 -10.21 15.79 20.62
N LEU A 30 -10.57 16.46 19.54
CA LEU A 30 -9.91 16.31 18.24
C LEU A 30 -8.48 16.88 18.19
N SER A 31 -8.09 17.67 19.21
CA SER A 31 -6.74 18.21 19.33
C SER A 31 -5.81 17.32 20.18
N ALA A 32 -6.27 16.15 20.62
CA ALA A 32 -5.48 15.25 21.47
C ALA A 32 -4.28 14.63 20.73
N SER A 33 -4.38 14.48 19.41
CA SER A 33 -3.33 13.93 18.55
C SER A 33 -3.56 14.39 17.12
N LEU A 34 -2.55 14.20 16.24
CA LEU A 34 -2.70 14.38 14.80
C LEU A 34 -3.84 13.50 14.25
N GLY A 35 -3.96 12.27 14.72
CA GLY A 35 -4.98 11.31 14.31
C GLY A 35 -5.87 10.90 15.48
N VAL A 36 -7.16 11.16 15.36
CA VAL A 36 -8.18 10.76 16.34
C VAL A 36 -9.21 9.88 15.64
N ALA A 37 -9.47 8.70 16.20
CA ALA A 37 -10.54 7.79 15.78
C ALA A 37 -11.66 7.84 16.80
N VAL A 38 -12.85 8.26 16.39
CA VAL A 38 -14.00 8.43 17.28
C VAL A 38 -15.02 7.32 17.06
N ARG A 39 -15.31 6.54 18.09
CA ARG A 39 -16.27 5.44 18.03
C ARG A 39 -17.70 5.92 17.88
N GLU A 40 -18.52 5.12 17.20
CA GLU A 40 -19.97 5.28 17.07
C GLU A 40 -20.36 6.71 16.67
N PHE A 41 -19.71 7.23 15.61
CA PHE A 41 -19.90 8.60 15.20
C PHE A 41 -21.14 8.73 14.27
N PRO A 42 -22.07 9.64 14.55
CA PRO A 42 -23.28 9.81 13.76
C PRO A 42 -22.98 10.50 12.43
N THR A 43 -23.46 9.91 11.33
CA THR A 43 -23.43 10.48 9.99
C THR A 43 -24.85 10.73 9.48
N SER A 44 -24.99 11.35 8.31
CA SER A 44 -26.28 11.56 7.66
C SER A 44 -26.97 10.25 7.25
N THR A 45 -26.18 9.17 7.08
CA THR A 45 -26.68 7.85 6.64
C THR A 45 -26.74 6.81 7.75
N GLY A 46 -26.41 7.17 8.98
CA GLY A 46 -26.37 6.30 10.15
C GLY A 46 -25.10 6.49 10.97
N GLU A 47 -24.91 5.68 11.99
CA GLU A 47 -23.68 5.65 12.77
C GLU A 47 -22.62 4.82 12.05
N VAL A 48 -21.37 5.28 12.09
CA VAL A 48 -20.19 4.53 11.65
C VAL A 48 -19.45 3.98 12.87
N ASP A 49 -18.84 2.82 12.76
CA ASP A 49 -18.11 2.24 13.90
C ASP A 49 -16.98 3.15 14.37
N TYR A 50 -16.23 3.76 13.42
CA TYR A 50 -15.26 4.81 13.74
C TYR A 50 -15.26 5.90 12.67
N ALA A 51 -15.22 7.16 13.09
CA ALA A 51 -14.88 8.30 12.25
C ALA A 51 -13.41 8.69 12.46
N LEU A 52 -12.67 8.86 11.39
CA LEU A 52 -11.25 9.19 11.40
C LEU A 52 -11.05 10.68 11.17
N PHE A 53 -10.34 11.33 12.08
CA PHE A 53 -9.99 12.74 12.02
C PHE A 53 -8.47 12.91 11.94
N VAL A 54 -8.02 13.72 11.01
CA VAL A 54 -6.62 14.11 10.89
C VAL A 54 -6.54 15.62 11.04
N ASP A 55 -5.74 16.07 12.00
CA ASP A 55 -5.60 17.50 12.34
C ASP A 55 -6.97 18.17 12.58
N GLY A 56 -7.84 17.47 13.31
CA GLY A 56 -9.20 17.92 13.62
C GLY A 56 -10.20 17.87 12.45
N THR A 57 -9.75 17.49 11.24
CA THR A 57 -10.59 17.43 10.04
C THR A 57 -11.06 15.97 9.80
N PRO A 58 -12.36 15.75 9.53
CA PRO A 58 -12.85 14.42 9.21
C PRO A 58 -12.36 13.99 7.83
N VAL A 59 -11.76 12.81 7.76
CA VAL A 59 -11.09 12.32 6.53
C VAL A 59 -11.59 10.96 6.06
N GLY A 60 -12.12 10.15 6.98
CA GLY A 60 -12.51 8.78 6.65
C GLY A 60 -13.36 8.10 7.71
N VAL A 61 -13.71 6.86 7.40
CA VAL A 61 -14.50 5.99 8.28
C VAL A 61 -13.91 4.59 8.35
N VAL A 62 -14.19 3.88 9.44
CA VAL A 62 -13.92 2.44 9.57
C VAL A 62 -15.24 1.74 9.93
N GLU A 63 -15.52 0.66 9.20
CA GLU A 63 -16.61 -0.27 9.46
C GLU A 63 -16.04 -1.61 9.94
N ALA A 64 -16.50 -2.06 11.08
CA ALA A 64 -16.19 -3.37 11.61
C ALA A 64 -17.07 -4.44 10.94
N LYS A 65 -16.48 -5.48 10.41
CA LYS A 65 -17.18 -6.60 9.78
C LYS A 65 -16.92 -7.89 10.55
N ARG A 66 -17.89 -8.82 10.54
CA ARG A 66 -17.72 -10.15 11.13
C ARG A 66 -16.77 -11.00 10.27
N GLU A 67 -16.05 -11.93 10.88
CA GLU A 67 -15.09 -12.82 10.23
C GLU A 67 -15.70 -13.62 9.07
N GLU A 68 -16.94 -14.08 9.21
CA GLU A 68 -17.70 -14.83 8.19
C GLU A 68 -17.94 -14.03 6.90
N ALA A 69 -17.91 -12.69 6.98
CA ALA A 69 -18.00 -11.81 5.80
C ALA A 69 -16.67 -11.69 5.05
N GLY A 70 -15.54 -12.11 5.65
CA GLY A 70 -14.19 -11.90 5.09
C GLY A 70 -13.89 -12.65 3.80
N GLU A 71 -14.52 -13.81 3.55
CA GLU A 71 -14.33 -14.60 2.32
C GLU A 71 -15.24 -14.13 1.17
N HIS A 72 -16.34 -13.42 1.46
CA HIS A 72 -17.34 -12.97 0.48
C HIS A 72 -17.47 -11.44 0.37
N ILE A 73 -16.43 -10.68 0.72
CA ILE A 73 -16.42 -9.20 0.65
C ILE A 73 -16.51 -8.65 -0.80
N THR A 74 -16.76 -9.47 -1.79
CA THR A 74 -17.00 -9.02 -3.17
C THR A 74 -18.32 -8.25 -3.36
N ASP A 75 -19.30 -8.42 -2.47
CA ASP A 75 -20.59 -7.71 -2.53
C ASP A 75 -20.58 -6.35 -1.82
N VAL A 76 -19.46 -5.94 -1.24
CA VAL A 76 -19.33 -4.77 -0.38
C VAL A 76 -19.06 -3.47 -1.18
N GLU A 77 -18.74 -3.53 -2.47
CA GLU A 77 -18.61 -2.33 -3.31
C GLU A 77 -19.90 -1.48 -3.33
N VAL A 78 -21.05 -2.08 -3.05
CA VAL A 78 -22.34 -1.37 -2.99
C VAL A 78 -22.55 -0.64 -1.67
N GLN A 79 -22.03 -1.15 -0.54
CA GLN A 79 -22.17 -0.49 0.76
C GLN A 79 -21.16 0.64 0.97
N SER A 80 -19.95 0.50 0.46
CA SER A 80 -18.93 1.56 0.54
C SER A 80 -19.35 2.83 -0.22
N GLY A 81 -20.12 2.70 -1.30
CA GLY A 81 -20.69 3.84 -2.01
C GLY A 81 -21.64 4.73 -1.18
N ARG A 82 -22.22 4.22 -0.08
CA ARG A 82 -23.04 5.02 0.83
C ARG A 82 -22.23 6.06 1.59
N TYR A 83 -20.97 5.75 1.92
CA TYR A 83 -20.12 6.65 2.70
C TYR A 83 -19.49 7.76 1.86
N ALA A 84 -19.25 7.53 0.55
CA ALA A 84 -18.74 8.56 -0.35
C ALA A 84 -19.63 9.81 -0.39
N ASN A 85 -20.96 9.62 -0.17
CA ASN A 85 -21.95 10.69 -0.16
C ASN A 85 -22.46 11.02 1.25
N SER A 86 -21.93 10.39 2.30
CA SER A 86 -22.36 10.68 3.66
C SER A 86 -21.64 11.89 4.22
N THR A 87 -22.34 12.62 5.05
CA THR A 87 -21.85 13.81 5.72
C THR A 87 -21.85 13.57 7.23
N PHE A 88 -20.83 14.06 7.93
CA PHE A 88 -20.80 13.95 9.39
C PHE A 88 -21.80 14.91 10.03
N LYS A 89 -22.66 14.43 10.94
CA LYS A 89 -23.48 15.31 11.76
C LYS A 89 -22.57 16.16 12.65
N TRP A 90 -22.98 17.42 12.87
CA TRP A 90 -22.30 18.38 13.76
C TRP A 90 -20.99 18.98 13.20
N ILE A 91 -20.55 18.59 12.03
CA ILE A 91 -19.41 19.21 11.37
C ILE A 91 -19.92 19.96 10.14
N LYS A 92 -19.55 21.24 10.00
CA LYS A 92 -19.87 22.00 8.79
C LYS A 92 -19.18 21.35 7.61
N ASN A 93 -19.98 20.75 6.75
CA ASN A 93 -19.52 19.87 5.71
C ASN A 93 -19.13 20.61 4.45
N GLU A 94 -17.87 20.89 4.33
CA GLU A 94 -17.23 21.07 3.03
C GLU A 94 -16.39 19.86 2.61
N TYR A 95 -16.28 18.83 3.48
CA TYR A 95 -15.38 17.71 3.29
C TYR A 95 -16.18 16.43 3.06
N ALA A 96 -16.17 15.93 1.81
CA ALA A 96 -16.60 14.57 1.52
C ALA A 96 -15.66 13.57 2.22
N ILE A 97 -16.20 12.47 2.75
CA ILE A 97 -15.40 11.36 3.28
C ILE A 97 -14.58 10.79 2.13
N ARG A 98 -13.25 10.90 2.23
CA ARG A 98 -12.35 10.41 1.19
C ARG A 98 -11.94 8.97 1.41
N PHE A 99 -11.68 8.57 2.65
CA PHE A 99 -11.12 7.27 2.97
C PHE A 99 -12.14 6.37 3.66
N ALA A 100 -12.25 5.13 3.22
CA ALA A 100 -13.04 4.13 3.91
C ALA A 100 -12.22 2.88 4.18
N TYR A 101 -12.41 2.32 5.36
CA TYR A 101 -11.88 1.04 5.75
C TYR A 101 -13.01 0.09 6.12
N GLU A 102 -12.85 -1.16 5.73
CA GLU A 102 -13.65 -2.29 6.17
C GLU A 102 -12.70 -3.27 6.84
N ALA A 103 -12.91 -3.54 8.11
CA ALA A 103 -11.97 -4.32 8.90
C ALA A 103 -12.65 -5.46 9.64
N THR A 104 -11.98 -6.62 9.64
CA THR A 104 -12.21 -7.73 10.55
C THR A 104 -11.05 -7.81 11.54
N ASP A 105 -11.08 -8.79 12.43
CA ASP A 105 -9.93 -9.12 13.28
C ASP A 105 -8.66 -9.50 12.47
N LYS A 106 -8.79 -10.00 11.23
CA LYS A 106 -7.68 -10.49 10.39
C LYS A 106 -7.37 -9.62 9.17
N ILE A 107 -8.38 -9.07 8.52
CA ILE A 107 -8.28 -8.41 7.23
C ILE A 107 -8.68 -6.95 7.36
N ILE A 108 -7.90 -6.06 6.75
CA ILE A 108 -8.22 -4.65 6.59
C ILE A 108 -8.29 -4.36 5.10
N ARG A 109 -9.37 -3.77 4.65
CA ARG A 109 -9.56 -3.28 3.29
C ARG A 109 -9.67 -1.76 3.31
N PHE A 110 -9.13 -1.13 2.29
CA PHE A 110 -9.05 0.31 2.14
C PHE A 110 -9.59 0.76 0.79
N THR A 111 -10.32 1.86 0.78
CA THR A 111 -10.82 2.53 -0.43
C THR A 111 -10.50 4.02 -0.35
N ASP A 112 -9.88 4.57 -1.39
CA ASP A 112 -9.75 6.02 -1.60
C ASP A 112 -10.77 6.45 -2.65
N TYR A 113 -11.81 7.19 -2.26
CA TYR A 113 -12.87 7.66 -3.17
C TYR A 113 -12.42 8.75 -4.14
N LYS A 114 -11.24 9.31 -3.95
CA LYS A 114 -10.63 10.24 -4.93
C LYS A 114 -10.09 9.52 -6.17
N ASP A 115 -9.87 8.21 -6.11
CA ASP A 115 -9.48 7.42 -7.27
C ASP A 115 -10.62 7.41 -8.32
N ILE A 116 -10.32 7.64 -9.60
CA ILE A 116 -11.33 7.72 -10.67
C ILE A 116 -12.16 6.44 -10.81
N LYS A 117 -11.52 5.28 -10.62
CA LYS A 117 -12.18 3.97 -10.53
C LYS A 117 -11.80 3.39 -9.17
N TYR A 118 -12.38 3.96 -8.10
CA TYR A 118 -12.05 3.49 -6.76
C TYR A 118 -12.40 2.01 -6.58
N ARG A 119 -11.53 1.30 -5.90
CA ARG A 119 -11.69 -0.12 -5.54
C ARG A 119 -11.20 -0.35 -4.13
N SER A 120 -11.92 -1.20 -3.42
CA SER A 120 -11.47 -1.72 -2.15
C SER A 120 -10.27 -2.65 -2.35
N ARG A 121 -9.20 -2.45 -1.59
CA ARG A 121 -7.96 -3.25 -1.63
C ARG A 121 -7.53 -3.67 -0.24
N THR A 122 -6.98 -4.86 -0.11
CA THR A 122 -6.42 -5.32 1.16
C THR A 122 -5.15 -4.55 1.50
N VAL A 123 -5.03 -4.09 2.74
CA VAL A 123 -3.84 -3.46 3.32
C VAL A 123 -3.40 -4.23 4.56
N PHE A 124 -2.13 -4.12 4.93
CA PHE A 124 -1.58 -4.83 6.11
C PHE A 124 -2.01 -4.23 7.44
N SER A 125 -2.12 -2.90 7.48
CA SER A 125 -2.49 -2.13 8.67
C SER A 125 -3.31 -0.92 8.27
N PHE A 126 -3.90 -0.25 9.23
CA PHE A 126 -4.45 1.09 8.98
C PHE A 126 -3.32 2.05 8.63
N HIS A 127 -3.58 2.97 7.70
CA HIS A 127 -2.63 4.04 7.41
C HIS A 127 -2.45 4.92 8.63
N ARG A 128 -1.21 5.35 8.86
CA ARG A 128 -0.92 6.32 9.92
C ARG A 128 -1.58 7.67 9.61
N PRO A 129 -1.92 8.47 10.64
CA PRO A 129 -2.48 9.80 10.44
C PRO A 129 -1.63 10.69 9.53
N GLU A 130 -0.28 10.60 9.65
CA GLU A 130 0.67 11.33 8.81
C GLU A 130 0.54 10.93 7.34
N THR A 131 0.35 9.63 7.09
CA THR A 131 0.18 9.12 5.73
C THR A 131 -1.10 9.64 5.09
N LEU A 132 -2.23 9.59 5.81
CA LEU A 132 -3.48 10.15 5.29
C LEU A 132 -3.40 11.66 5.08
N ARG A 133 -2.74 12.39 5.98
CA ARG A 133 -2.47 13.82 5.81
C ARG A 133 -1.67 14.10 4.53
N ASP A 134 -0.64 13.30 4.27
CA ASP A 134 0.17 13.43 3.06
C ASP A 134 -0.63 13.14 1.79
N LEU A 135 -1.50 12.11 1.82
CA LEU A 135 -2.41 11.79 0.72
C LEU A 135 -3.42 12.93 0.46
N LEU A 136 -3.93 13.58 1.52
CA LEU A 136 -4.82 14.73 1.39
C LEU A 136 -4.16 15.93 0.72
N ARG A 137 -2.87 16.14 0.97
CA ARG A 137 -2.08 17.25 0.41
C ARG A 137 -1.67 17.03 -1.05
N GLN A 138 -1.73 15.79 -1.54
CA GLN A 138 -1.40 15.51 -2.92
C GLN A 138 -2.47 16.06 -3.87
N PRO A 139 -2.08 16.72 -4.97
CA PRO A 139 -3.02 17.26 -5.94
C PRO A 139 -3.86 16.17 -6.60
N ASP A 140 -3.28 14.96 -6.77
CA ASP A 140 -3.97 13.80 -7.32
C ASP A 140 -3.54 12.51 -6.59
N THR A 141 -4.28 11.41 -6.82
CA THR A 141 -3.93 10.12 -6.25
C THR A 141 -2.83 9.44 -7.06
N ILE A 142 -2.07 8.56 -6.40
CA ILE A 142 -1.06 7.73 -7.07
C ILE A 142 -1.71 6.94 -8.23
N ARG A 143 -2.93 6.43 -8.03
CA ARG A 143 -3.66 5.66 -9.04
C ARG A 143 -4.07 6.50 -10.24
N ASN A 144 -4.48 7.73 -10.02
CA ASN A 144 -4.80 8.65 -11.11
C ASN A 144 -3.55 9.04 -11.89
N ASN A 145 -2.42 9.27 -11.22
CA ASN A 145 -1.14 9.54 -11.89
C ASN A 145 -0.72 8.41 -12.84
N MET A 146 -1.03 7.14 -12.50
CA MET A 146 -0.70 6.01 -13.37
C MET A 146 -1.41 6.02 -14.72
N LYS A 147 -2.53 6.75 -14.86
CA LYS A 147 -3.21 6.93 -16.16
C LYS A 147 -2.49 7.88 -17.10
N HIS A 148 -1.60 8.69 -16.57
CA HIS A 148 -0.90 9.74 -17.27
C HIS A 148 0.58 9.42 -17.47
N PHE A 149 0.95 8.12 -17.43
CA PHE A 149 2.32 7.72 -17.74
C PHE A 149 2.66 8.10 -19.19
N PRO A 150 3.82 8.73 -19.44
CA PRO A 150 4.26 8.98 -20.79
C PRO A 150 4.52 7.65 -21.52
N PRO A 151 4.45 7.62 -22.86
CA PRO A 151 4.86 6.47 -23.64
C PRO A 151 6.25 5.98 -23.22
N LEU A 152 6.46 4.66 -23.25
CA LEU A 152 7.75 4.07 -22.97
C LEU A 152 8.73 4.44 -24.10
N ASP A 153 9.87 5.04 -23.77
CA ASP A 153 10.98 5.08 -24.70
C ASP A 153 11.54 3.66 -24.86
N THR A 154 11.38 3.12 -26.06
CA THR A 154 11.68 1.72 -26.37
C THR A 154 13.12 1.47 -26.82
N ASN A 155 13.95 2.51 -26.85
CA ASN A 155 15.33 2.39 -27.32
C ASN A 155 16.12 1.41 -26.43
N GLY A 156 16.73 0.40 -27.03
CA GLY A 156 17.47 -0.65 -26.32
C GLY A 156 16.60 -1.75 -25.67
N PHE A 157 15.27 -1.68 -25.76
CA PHE A 157 14.37 -2.68 -25.18
C PHE A 157 14.08 -3.82 -26.14
N ARG A 158 13.94 -5.03 -25.59
CA ARG A 158 13.41 -6.19 -26.32
C ARG A 158 11.89 -6.12 -26.42
N LYS A 159 11.30 -6.65 -27.47
CA LYS A 159 9.84 -6.66 -27.69
C LYS A 159 9.05 -7.22 -26.50
N CYS A 160 9.55 -8.29 -25.86
CA CYS A 160 8.90 -8.90 -24.66
C CYS A 160 8.91 -7.94 -23.46
N GLN A 161 9.97 -7.15 -23.28
CA GLN A 161 10.06 -6.16 -22.20
C GLN A 161 9.11 -4.99 -22.45
N ILE A 162 9.06 -4.49 -23.69
CA ILE A 162 8.11 -3.43 -24.11
C ILE A 162 6.68 -3.87 -23.84
N ASN A 163 6.31 -5.07 -24.28
CA ASN A 163 4.97 -5.61 -24.05
C ASN A 163 4.65 -5.76 -22.56
N ALA A 164 5.60 -6.27 -21.77
CA ALA A 164 5.42 -6.45 -20.34
C ALA A 164 5.17 -5.12 -19.61
N ILE A 165 5.99 -4.09 -19.91
CA ILE A 165 5.88 -2.76 -19.28
C ILE A 165 4.59 -2.06 -19.71
N ASN A 166 4.25 -2.05 -21.00
CA ASN A 166 3.03 -1.41 -21.49
C ASN A 166 1.77 -2.07 -20.91
N ASN A 167 1.74 -3.41 -20.84
CA ASN A 167 0.62 -4.13 -20.24
C ASN A 167 0.52 -3.89 -18.73
N LEU A 168 1.65 -3.74 -18.04
CA LEU A 168 1.69 -3.42 -16.62
C LEU A 168 1.20 -2.00 -16.36
N ASP A 169 1.66 -1.02 -17.15
CA ASP A 169 1.18 0.37 -17.08
C ASP A 169 -0.33 0.45 -17.32
N GLN A 170 -0.83 -0.28 -18.31
CA GLN A 170 -2.28 -0.36 -18.58
C GLN A 170 -3.03 -1.01 -17.40
N SER A 171 -2.48 -2.07 -16.81
CA SER A 171 -3.07 -2.71 -15.63
C SER A 171 -3.18 -1.75 -14.44
N PHE A 172 -2.15 -0.93 -14.23
CA PHE A 172 -2.17 0.12 -13.20
C PHE A 172 -3.18 1.23 -13.52
N ALA A 173 -3.23 1.68 -14.78
CA ALA A 173 -4.21 2.66 -15.23
C ALA A 173 -5.66 2.18 -15.05
N ASP A 174 -5.89 0.88 -15.15
CA ASP A 174 -7.18 0.23 -14.86
C ASP A 174 -7.46 0.04 -13.36
N ASN A 175 -6.57 0.56 -12.50
CA ASN A 175 -6.65 0.43 -11.04
C ASN A 175 -6.72 -1.04 -10.57
N ARG A 176 -6.03 -1.96 -11.25
CA ARG A 176 -5.95 -3.36 -10.83
C ARG A 176 -4.95 -3.47 -9.67
N PRO A 177 -5.34 -4.10 -8.54
CA PRO A 177 -4.48 -4.17 -7.35
C PRO A 177 -3.33 -5.16 -7.48
N LYS A 178 -3.42 -6.11 -8.44
CA LYS A 178 -2.43 -7.16 -8.68
C LYS A 178 -2.18 -7.32 -10.16
N ALA A 179 -0.94 -7.62 -10.53
CA ALA A 179 -0.54 -7.98 -11.89
C ALA A 179 0.46 -9.14 -11.84
N LEU A 180 0.37 -10.04 -12.81
CA LEU A 180 1.32 -11.13 -13.04
C LEU A 180 2.04 -10.88 -14.35
N VAL A 181 3.38 -10.87 -14.31
CA VAL A 181 4.24 -10.77 -15.50
C VAL A 181 5.06 -12.03 -15.63
N GLN A 182 4.74 -12.85 -16.64
CA GLN A 182 5.48 -14.06 -16.94
C GLN A 182 6.48 -13.79 -18.07
N MET A 183 7.75 -14.07 -17.82
CA MET A 183 8.83 -13.91 -18.78
C MET A 183 9.80 -15.08 -18.71
N ALA A 184 10.29 -15.51 -19.87
CA ALA A 184 11.28 -16.59 -19.99
C ALA A 184 12.61 -16.23 -19.28
N THR A 185 13.38 -17.24 -18.91
CA THR A 185 14.75 -17.06 -18.40
C THR A 185 15.60 -16.35 -19.46
N GLY A 186 16.42 -15.37 -19.06
CA GLY A 186 17.23 -14.56 -19.97
C GLY A 186 16.47 -13.46 -20.72
N ALA A 187 15.15 -13.33 -20.57
CA ALA A 187 14.37 -12.27 -21.20
C ALA A 187 14.56 -10.87 -20.59
N GLY A 188 15.29 -10.76 -19.46
CA GLY A 188 15.54 -9.51 -18.75
C GLY A 188 14.44 -9.15 -17.76
N LYS A 189 13.97 -10.13 -16.98
CA LYS A 189 12.95 -9.93 -15.92
C LYS A 189 13.31 -8.80 -14.97
N THR A 190 14.53 -8.82 -14.42
CA THR A 190 14.99 -7.81 -13.46
C THR A 190 15.01 -6.42 -14.09
N PHE A 191 15.54 -6.30 -15.31
CA PHE A 191 15.54 -5.03 -16.05
C PHE A 191 14.12 -4.49 -16.27
N THR A 192 13.17 -5.36 -16.65
CA THR A 192 11.76 -5.00 -16.81
C THR A 192 11.16 -4.51 -15.50
N ALA A 193 11.44 -5.21 -14.39
CA ALA A 193 10.94 -4.85 -13.06
C ALA A 193 11.54 -3.51 -12.57
N ILE A 194 12.83 -3.27 -12.80
CA ILE A 194 13.50 -1.99 -12.48
C ILE A 194 12.90 -0.84 -13.28
N THR A 195 12.66 -1.05 -14.58
CA THR A 195 12.00 -0.04 -15.43
C THR A 195 10.60 0.29 -14.92
N ALA A 196 9.81 -0.71 -14.57
CA ALA A 196 8.48 -0.50 -13.98
C ALA A 196 8.57 0.27 -12.65
N ALA A 197 9.50 -0.09 -11.76
CA ALA A 197 9.75 0.61 -10.50
C ALA A 197 10.15 2.08 -10.72
N TYR A 198 11.04 2.33 -11.69
CA TYR A 198 11.41 3.69 -12.08
C TYR A 198 10.20 4.52 -12.52
N ARG A 199 9.35 3.97 -13.39
CA ARG A 199 8.14 4.64 -13.89
C ARG A 199 7.15 4.93 -12.76
N LEU A 200 6.97 4.00 -11.82
CA LEU A 200 6.12 4.18 -10.65
C LEU A 200 6.62 5.29 -9.73
N LEU A 201 7.92 5.38 -9.47
CA LEU A 201 8.50 6.45 -8.67
C LEU A 201 8.43 7.81 -9.40
N LYS A 202 8.84 7.86 -10.66
CA LYS A 202 8.95 9.11 -11.42
C LYS A 202 7.59 9.68 -11.80
N TYR A 203 6.74 8.88 -12.42
CA TYR A 203 5.45 9.32 -12.96
C TYR A 203 4.28 9.02 -12.04
N GLY A 204 4.29 7.85 -11.36
CA GLY A 204 3.27 7.48 -10.37
C GLY A 204 3.36 8.26 -9.08
N LYS A 205 4.50 8.92 -8.82
CA LYS A 205 4.77 9.64 -7.57
C LYS A 205 4.73 8.74 -6.34
N MET A 206 5.05 7.46 -6.52
CA MET A 206 5.23 6.55 -5.39
C MET A 206 6.39 6.99 -4.52
N LYS A 207 6.24 6.85 -3.21
CA LYS A 207 7.29 7.23 -2.25
C LYS A 207 8.27 6.09 -2.01
N ARG A 208 7.77 4.84 -2.02
CA ARG A 208 8.57 3.65 -1.67
C ARG A 208 8.06 2.41 -2.38
N ILE A 209 9.00 1.55 -2.78
CA ILE A 209 8.72 0.24 -3.38
C ILE A 209 9.50 -0.82 -2.62
N LEU A 210 8.83 -1.89 -2.24
CA LEU A 210 9.45 -3.09 -1.69
C LEU A 210 9.67 -4.09 -2.83
N PHE A 211 10.92 -4.46 -3.06
CA PHE A 211 11.33 -5.44 -4.05
C PHE A 211 11.68 -6.76 -3.33
N LEU A 212 10.77 -7.72 -3.38
CA LEU A 212 10.96 -9.02 -2.73
C LEU A 212 11.64 -10.01 -3.67
N VAL A 213 12.58 -10.76 -3.13
CA VAL A 213 13.32 -11.84 -3.81
C VAL A 213 13.31 -13.10 -2.96
N ASP A 214 13.52 -14.23 -3.62
CA ASP A 214 13.51 -15.54 -2.95
C ASP A 214 14.79 -15.79 -2.16
N THR A 215 15.96 -15.42 -2.69
CA THR A 215 17.25 -15.70 -2.07
C THR A 215 18.12 -14.47 -1.89
N LYS A 216 19.07 -14.53 -0.94
CA LYS A 216 20.07 -13.48 -0.69
C LYS A 216 20.87 -13.14 -1.97
N GLY A 217 21.29 -14.16 -2.73
CA GLY A 217 22.04 -13.96 -3.97
C GLY A 217 21.26 -13.18 -5.03
N LEU A 218 19.95 -13.47 -5.19
CA LEU A 218 19.06 -12.70 -6.06
C LEU A 218 18.90 -11.25 -5.57
N GLY A 219 18.86 -11.03 -4.26
CA GLY A 219 18.83 -9.69 -3.68
C GLY A 219 20.09 -8.88 -3.98
N GLU A 220 21.26 -9.51 -3.91
CA GLU A 220 22.55 -8.87 -4.27
C GLU A 220 22.65 -8.57 -5.75
N GLN A 221 22.16 -9.46 -6.60
CA GLN A 221 22.07 -9.21 -8.04
C GLN A 221 21.13 -8.06 -8.35
N ALA A 222 19.91 -8.06 -7.77
CA ALA A 222 18.94 -6.99 -7.97
C ALA A 222 19.49 -5.64 -7.52
N GLU A 223 20.17 -5.57 -6.36
CA GLU A 223 20.79 -4.34 -5.87
C GLU A 223 21.81 -3.79 -6.89
N ARG A 224 22.72 -4.65 -7.40
CA ARG A 224 23.68 -4.23 -8.43
C ARG A 224 23.00 -3.73 -9.71
N GLU A 225 21.95 -4.43 -10.17
CA GLU A 225 21.21 -4.05 -11.37
C GLU A 225 20.46 -2.72 -11.19
N PHE A 226 19.84 -2.48 -10.01
CA PHE A 226 19.25 -1.18 -9.68
C PHE A 226 20.29 -0.05 -9.68
N LEU A 227 21.46 -0.27 -9.08
CA LEU A 227 22.52 0.73 -9.01
C LEU A 227 23.07 1.10 -10.39
N ALA A 228 23.14 0.13 -11.30
CA ALA A 228 23.66 0.29 -12.65
C ALA A 228 22.62 0.74 -13.68
N TYR A 229 21.33 0.70 -13.33
CA TYR A 229 20.27 1.01 -14.29
C TYR A 229 20.33 2.48 -14.74
N MET A 230 20.32 2.68 -16.06
CA MET A 230 20.27 3.99 -16.73
C MET A 230 18.92 4.13 -17.44
N PRO A 231 18.03 5.02 -16.97
CA PRO A 231 16.79 5.29 -17.69
C PRO A 231 17.05 6.04 -19.01
N ASN A 232 16.21 5.81 -20.02
CA ASN A 232 16.40 6.48 -21.32
C ASN A 232 16.07 7.99 -21.28
N ASP A 233 15.30 8.42 -20.31
CA ASP A 233 14.78 9.77 -20.18
C ASP A 233 15.46 10.61 -19.08
N ASP A 234 16.55 10.11 -18.52
CA ASP A 234 17.37 10.83 -17.53
C ASP A 234 18.86 10.43 -17.69
N PRO A 235 19.79 11.37 -17.79
CA PRO A 235 21.22 11.04 -17.95
C PRO A 235 21.87 10.47 -16.68
N ARG A 236 21.16 10.48 -15.54
CA ARG A 236 21.66 9.96 -14.26
C ARG A 236 21.29 8.49 -14.10
N SER A 237 22.12 7.72 -13.41
CA SER A 237 21.76 6.37 -13.01
C SER A 237 20.61 6.38 -11.99
N PHE A 238 19.92 5.25 -11.87
CA PHE A 238 18.83 5.09 -10.89
C PHE A 238 19.26 5.49 -9.47
N SER A 239 20.46 5.07 -9.06
CA SER A 239 21.01 5.35 -7.73
C SER A 239 21.38 6.82 -7.49
N GLN A 240 21.57 7.61 -8.55
CA GLN A 240 21.75 9.07 -8.44
C GLN A 240 20.42 9.82 -8.29
N ILE A 241 19.30 9.17 -8.63
CA ILE A 241 17.96 9.76 -8.58
C ILE A 241 17.21 9.29 -7.34
N TYR A 242 17.31 7.99 -7.02
CA TYR A 242 16.56 7.33 -5.96
C TYR A 242 17.45 6.47 -5.06
N GLY A 243 17.17 6.51 -3.76
CA GLY A 243 17.85 5.65 -2.80
C GLY A 243 17.46 4.18 -2.98
N VAL A 244 18.46 3.31 -3.08
CA VAL A 244 18.31 1.85 -3.18
C VAL A 244 19.06 1.20 -2.04
N ARG A 245 18.42 0.29 -1.33
CA ARG A 245 19.08 -0.46 -0.26
C ARG A 245 18.50 -1.85 -0.10
N ARG A 246 19.38 -2.83 0.06
CA ARG A 246 19.04 -4.15 0.54
C ARG A 246 18.93 -4.15 2.07
N LEU A 247 17.79 -4.63 2.59
CA LEU A 247 17.56 -4.72 4.03
C LEU A 247 18.34 -5.89 4.61
N LYS A 248 19.27 -5.59 5.52
CA LYS A 248 20.13 -6.57 6.22
C LYS A 248 19.73 -6.74 7.70
N SER A 249 18.86 -5.86 8.19
CA SER A 249 18.38 -5.86 9.57
C SER A 249 16.88 -5.50 9.59
N SER A 250 16.30 -5.48 10.78
CA SER A 250 14.91 -5.06 11.01
C SER A 250 14.70 -3.55 10.82
N TYR A 251 15.75 -2.76 10.68
CA TYR A 251 15.66 -1.33 10.47
C TYR A 251 15.40 -1.00 9.00
N ILE A 252 14.29 -0.30 8.74
CA ILE A 252 13.91 0.21 7.42
C ILE A 252 14.17 1.72 7.39
N PRO A 253 15.17 2.21 6.62
CA PRO A 253 15.48 3.63 6.54
C PRO A 253 14.34 4.44 5.90
N ASN A 254 14.12 5.66 6.38
CA ASN A 254 13.02 6.51 5.90
C ASN A 254 13.31 7.23 4.57
N ASP A 255 14.57 7.36 4.20
CA ASP A 255 15.07 8.12 3.05
C ASP A 255 15.26 7.31 1.76
N ILE A 256 14.86 6.03 1.77
CA ILE A 256 15.09 5.10 0.66
C ILE A 256 13.79 4.83 -0.07
N GLN A 257 13.85 4.85 -1.41
CA GLN A 257 12.72 4.60 -2.28
C GLN A 257 12.60 3.12 -2.68
N ILE A 258 13.71 2.40 -2.85
CA ILE A 258 13.71 0.97 -3.15
C ILE A 258 14.30 0.20 -1.97
N CYS A 259 13.48 -0.62 -1.34
CA CYS A 259 13.89 -1.59 -0.33
C CYS A 259 13.92 -2.99 -0.95
N ILE A 260 15.09 -3.58 -1.09
CA ILE A 260 15.26 -4.96 -1.58
C ILE A 260 15.35 -5.89 -0.37
N CYS A 261 14.58 -6.96 -0.36
CA CYS A 261 14.49 -7.85 0.79
C CYS A 261 14.17 -9.28 0.35
N THR A 262 14.67 -10.28 1.08
CA THR A 262 14.18 -11.64 0.93
C THR A 262 12.80 -11.78 1.60
N ILE A 263 12.01 -12.75 1.16
CA ILE A 263 10.69 -13.04 1.76
C ILE A 263 10.88 -13.39 3.24
N GLN A 264 11.87 -14.20 3.58
CA GLN A 264 12.20 -14.61 4.95
C GLN A 264 12.54 -13.39 5.84
N ARG A 265 13.39 -12.49 5.34
CA ARG A 265 13.77 -11.26 6.06
C ARG A 265 12.55 -10.37 6.29
N MET A 266 11.71 -10.18 5.29
CA MET A 266 10.51 -9.38 5.45
C MET A 266 9.55 -9.99 6.48
N TYR A 267 9.37 -11.30 6.45
CA TYR A 267 8.55 -12.01 7.43
C TYR A 267 9.08 -11.86 8.87
N SER A 268 10.38 -11.97 9.04
CA SER A 268 11.07 -11.75 10.32
C SER A 268 10.89 -10.31 10.83
N ILE A 269 11.04 -9.31 9.94
CA ILE A 269 10.82 -7.89 10.27
C ILE A 269 9.38 -7.67 10.76
N LEU A 270 8.40 -8.23 10.06
CA LEU A 270 6.98 -8.08 10.40
C LEU A 270 6.62 -8.77 11.73
N LYS A 271 7.32 -9.84 12.09
CA LYS A 271 7.14 -10.53 13.39
C LYS A 271 7.94 -9.90 14.54
N GLY A 272 8.87 -9.00 14.24
CA GLY A 272 9.81 -8.49 15.23
C GLY A 272 10.87 -9.50 15.68
N GLU A 273 11.14 -10.52 14.85
CA GLU A 273 12.13 -11.58 15.12
C GLU A 273 13.47 -11.25 14.47
N THR A 274 14.56 -11.72 15.06
CA THR A 274 15.88 -11.67 14.43
C THR A 274 16.07 -12.87 13.51
N LEU A 275 16.49 -12.64 12.27
CA LEU A 275 16.80 -13.68 11.30
C LEU A 275 18.32 -13.87 11.19
N ASP A 276 18.79 -15.13 11.29
CA ASP A 276 20.17 -15.49 11.00
C ASP A 276 20.43 -15.31 9.48
N GLU A 277 21.59 -14.76 9.11
CA GLU A 277 21.99 -14.57 7.72
C GLU A 277 22.03 -15.88 6.91
N LYS A 278 22.33 -17.02 7.56
CA LYS A 278 22.33 -18.34 6.92
C LYS A 278 20.92 -18.80 6.51
N ALA A 279 19.89 -18.39 7.24
CA ALA A 279 18.50 -18.73 6.93
C ALA A 279 17.99 -18.02 5.65
N GLU A 280 18.65 -16.93 5.22
CA GLU A 280 18.33 -16.24 3.96
C GLU A 280 18.92 -16.94 2.72
N GLU A 281 19.83 -17.89 2.90
CA GLU A 281 20.45 -18.62 1.78
C GLU A 281 19.61 -19.80 1.32
N THR A 282 18.68 -20.26 2.17
CA THR A 282 17.77 -21.38 1.84
C THR A 282 16.54 -20.83 1.11
N PRO A 283 16.23 -21.32 -0.11
CA PRO A 283 15.01 -20.93 -0.81
C PRO A 283 13.78 -21.23 0.05
N PHE A 284 12.78 -20.38 0.01
CA PHE A 284 11.49 -20.57 0.69
C PHE A 284 10.68 -21.73 0.05
N ALA A 285 11.36 -22.64 -0.62
CA ALA A 285 10.85 -23.67 -1.52
C ALA A 285 9.98 -24.75 -0.87
N GLU A 286 9.76 -24.75 0.43
CA GLU A 286 8.84 -25.70 1.03
C GLU A 286 7.35 -25.28 0.92
N TYR A 287 7.06 -24.04 0.55
CA TYR A 287 5.68 -23.55 0.55
C TYR A 287 5.20 -22.87 -0.74
N VAL A 288 6.07 -22.54 -1.70
CA VAL A 288 5.65 -21.90 -2.96
C VAL A 288 6.49 -22.43 -4.12
N THR A 289 5.90 -23.31 -4.91
CA THR A 289 6.42 -23.67 -6.23
C THR A 289 6.26 -22.46 -7.16
N ALA A 290 7.35 -21.92 -7.63
CA ALA A 290 7.60 -21.05 -8.77
C ALA A 290 8.31 -19.73 -8.43
N GLU A 291 9.28 -19.38 -9.28
CA GLU A 291 10.00 -18.11 -9.34
C GLU A 291 9.04 -16.91 -9.45
N LEU A 292 8.53 -16.42 -8.34
CA LEU A 292 7.70 -15.23 -8.29
C LEU A 292 8.53 -14.06 -7.75
N SER A 293 8.99 -13.20 -8.67
CA SER A 293 9.33 -11.81 -8.30
C SER A 293 8.02 -11.08 -8.05
N LEU A 294 7.62 -10.93 -6.80
CA LEU A 294 6.46 -10.15 -6.42
C LEU A 294 6.89 -8.68 -6.27
N ILE A 295 6.50 -7.84 -7.23
CA ILE A 295 6.46 -6.39 -6.98
C ILE A 295 5.17 -6.14 -6.22
N HIS A 296 5.27 -5.99 -4.91
CA HIS A 296 4.15 -5.57 -4.08
C HIS A 296 4.15 -4.05 -4.00
N ILE A 297 3.14 -3.43 -4.59
CA ILE A 297 2.91 -1.99 -4.52
C ILE A 297 2.01 -1.78 -3.29
N SER A 298 2.63 -1.51 -2.14
CA SER A 298 1.92 -1.01 -0.97
C SER A 298 2.04 0.50 -0.91
N GLU A 299 0.93 1.17 -0.66
CA GLU A 299 0.99 2.55 -0.21
C GLU A 299 1.70 2.58 1.15
N PRO A 300 2.51 3.60 1.44
CA PRO A 300 3.24 3.67 2.69
C PRO A 300 2.24 3.72 3.85
N THR A 301 2.34 2.74 4.73
CA THR A 301 1.69 2.75 6.04
C THR A 301 2.48 3.58 7.02
#